data_53f0bc2ca8bf04d376d6feb0f8558590
#
_entry.id   53f0bc2ca8bf04d376d6feb0f8558590
#
_cell.length_a   1.000
_cell.length_b   1.000
_cell.length_c   1.000
_cell.angle_alpha   90.00
_cell.angle_beta   90.00
_cell.angle_gamma   90.00
#
_symmetry.space_group_name_H-M   'P 1'
#
loop_
_entity.id
_entity.type
_entity.pdbx_description
1 polymer ?
#
loop_
_entity_poly.entity_id
_entity_poly.type
_entity_poly.pdbx_seq_one_letter_code
_entity_poly.pdbx_strand_id
1 'polypeptide(L)'
;RTDIVETLGRKDLTIRNLVSNRKTGSDLVEYVRETSHTNAAAVVPEATSSAAPTAPGTAGALVPNAGGGYKPEGSWAFEIKQEPVKTIAEWAPATKRALADVAALEGLINDELRADIAETEEDQMLNGNGSGENFTGINNTSGIQTQAWATDFFTTTRKAITKARTVGRVNPTAWVLNPADAEALDLLKDGENRYYYGGPQALGPRTLWGRPVVESESQTAGTGLLGDWSKAVLWDREQTTVTMTDSHADFFVRNLVAILAEERLAFGVTRPAAFVQVDLTA
;
A
#
# COMPACT_ATOMS: atom_id res chain seq x y z
N ARG A 1 27.96 -17.95 -31.34
CA ARG A 1 28.18 -16.73 -30.57
C ARG A 1 26.81 -16.09 -30.34
N THR A 2 26.27 -16.11 -29.13
CA THR A 2 25.01 -15.47 -28.77
C THR A 2 25.31 -14.01 -28.41
N ASP A 3 25.10 -13.11 -29.35
CA ASP A 3 25.28 -11.68 -29.13
C ASP A 3 24.02 -11.01 -28.59
N ILE A 4 22.89 -11.74 -28.53
CA ILE A 4 21.61 -11.27 -28.05
C ILE A 4 21.04 -12.31 -27.06
N VAL A 5 20.73 -11.88 -25.86
CA VAL A 5 19.95 -12.64 -24.89
C VAL A 5 18.63 -11.90 -24.71
N GLU A 6 17.53 -12.52 -25.08
CA GLU A 6 16.20 -11.96 -24.90
C GLU A 6 15.62 -12.47 -23.58
N THR A 7 15.12 -11.55 -22.74
CA THR A 7 14.49 -11.85 -21.47
C THR A 7 12.99 -12.04 -21.65
N LEU A 8 12.36 -12.73 -20.71
CA LEU A 8 10.90 -12.80 -20.65
C LEU A 8 10.31 -11.44 -20.22
N GLY A 9 9.05 -11.18 -20.63
CA GLY A 9 8.34 -9.98 -20.19
C GLY A 9 8.12 -10.01 -18.66
N ARG A 10 8.20 -8.83 -18.03
CA ARG A 10 8.00 -8.63 -16.59
C ARG A 10 6.87 -7.69 -16.32
N LYS A 11 6.35 -7.76 -15.09
CA LYS A 11 5.33 -6.84 -14.61
C LYS A 11 5.89 -5.42 -14.48
N ASP A 12 5.08 -4.42 -14.78
CA ASP A 12 5.37 -3.04 -14.47
C ASP A 12 5.18 -2.78 -12.98
N LEU A 13 6.24 -2.39 -12.29
CA LEU A 13 6.24 -2.14 -10.85
C LEU A 13 5.94 -0.66 -10.58
N THR A 14 4.83 -0.38 -9.92
CA THR A 14 4.30 0.98 -9.80
C THR A 14 4.05 1.42 -8.37
N ILE A 15 3.83 0.48 -7.45
CA ILE A 15 3.38 0.76 -6.08
C ILE A 15 4.45 1.46 -5.24
N ARG A 16 5.73 1.08 -5.39
CA ARG A 16 6.83 1.73 -4.65
C ARG A 16 6.91 3.24 -4.90
N ASN A 17 6.49 3.70 -6.08
CA ASN A 17 6.46 5.12 -6.45
C ASN A 17 5.27 5.88 -5.82
N LEU A 18 4.23 5.18 -5.38
CA LEU A 18 3.06 5.78 -4.74
C LEU A 18 3.24 5.96 -3.24
N VAL A 19 3.90 5.00 -2.59
CA VAL A 19 4.09 4.98 -1.14
C VAL A 19 5.18 5.96 -0.68
N SER A 20 5.16 6.28 0.61
CA SER A 20 6.18 7.15 1.20
C SER A 20 7.41 6.34 1.57
N ASN A 21 8.51 6.53 0.85
CA ASN A 21 9.78 5.84 1.10
C ASN A 21 10.61 6.57 2.16
N ARG A 22 11.08 5.84 3.16
CA ARG A 22 11.95 6.32 4.25
C ARG A 22 13.10 5.36 4.45
N LYS A 23 14.14 5.81 5.17
CA LYS A 23 15.28 4.96 5.56
C LYS A 23 15.23 4.71 7.06
N THR A 24 15.63 3.52 7.48
CA THR A 24 15.78 3.15 8.88
C THR A 24 17.15 2.50 9.14
N GLY A 25 17.70 2.69 10.34
CA GLY A 25 18.88 1.96 10.82
C GLY A 25 18.53 0.91 11.90
N SER A 26 17.24 0.82 12.28
CA SER A 26 16.76 -0.08 13.34
C SER A 26 16.16 -1.35 12.76
N ASP A 27 16.18 -2.44 13.50
CA ASP A 27 15.49 -3.70 13.18
C ASP A 27 13.99 -3.64 13.40
N LEU A 28 13.53 -2.64 14.15
CA LEU A 28 12.13 -2.42 14.47
C LEU A 28 11.81 -0.97 14.25
N VAL A 29 10.72 -0.72 13.53
CA VAL A 29 10.18 0.63 13.34
C VAL A 29 8.96 0.79 14.23
N GLU A 30 8.98 1.82 15.08
CA GLU A 30 7.86 2.15 15.95
C GLU A 30 7.24 3.46 15.51
N TYR A 31 5.90 3.49 15.48
CA TYR A 31 5.16 4.72 15.25
C TYR A 31 3.89 4.77 16.10
N VAL A 32 3.46 6.00 16.41
CA VAL A 32 2.24 6.24 17.18
C VAL A 32 1.09 6.46 16.20
N ARG A 33 0.01 5.73 16.40
CA ARG A 33 -1.24 5.85 15.65
C ARG A 33 -2.36 6.34 16.54
N GLU A 34 -3.09 7.35 16.10
CA GLU A 34 -4.35 7.77 16.72
C GLU A 34 -5.44 6.75 16.39
N THR A 35 -6.08 6.20 17.42
CA THR A 35 -7.13 5.18 17.30
C THR A 35 -8.52 5.76 17.45
N SER A 36 -8.68 6.79 18.26
CA SER A 36 -9.96 7.48 18.42
C SER A 36 -9.77 8.95 18.75
N HIS A 37 -10.71 9.76 18.28
CA HIS A 37 -10.78 11.17 18.56
C HIS A 37 -12.23 11.58 18.75
N THR A 38 -12.55 12.13 19.90
CA THR A 38 -13.85 12.72 20.19
C THR A 38 -13.72 14.23 20.22
N ASN A 39 -14.29 14.88 19.22
CA ASN A 39 -14.40 16.34 19.22
C ASN A 39 -15.66 16.74 19.98
N ALA A 40 -15.48 17.31 21.17
CA ALA A 40 -16.56 17.84 22.01
C ALA A 40 -16.64 19.37 21.96
N ALA A 41 -15.90 20.05 21.06
CA ALA A 41 -15.95 21.50 20.96
C ALA A 41 -17.38 21.99 20.71
N ALA A 42 -17.85 22.88 21.57
CA ALA A 42 -19.18 23.49 21.49
C ALA A 42 -19.13 24.97 21.89
N VAL A 43 -20.16 25.70 21.48
CA VAL A 43 -20.36 27.06 21.95
C VAL A 43 -20.77 27.00 23.41
N VAL A 44 -20.01 27.68 24.28
CA VAL A 44 -20.20 27.66 25.71
C VAL A 44 -20.93 28.98 26.13
N PRO A 45 -22.14 28.90 26.73
CA PRO A 45 -22.82 30.08 27.25
C PRO A 45 -22.07 30.65 28.45
N GLU A 46 -22.24 31.91 28.72
CA GLU A 46 -21.72 32.53 29.93
C GLU A 46 -22.38 31.91 31.20
N ALA A 47 -21.57 31.69 32.24
CA ALA A 47 -22.06 31.13 33.48
C ALA A 47 -22.97 32.12 34.19
N THR A 48 -24.16 31.66 34.60
CA THR A 48 -25.16 32.46 35.35
C THR A 48 -25.12 32.18 36.83
N SER A 49 -24.38 31.17 37.29
CA SER A 49 -24.21 30.80 38.69
C SER A 49 -22.85 30.13 38.95
N SER A 50 -22.40 30.14 40.18
CA SER A 50 -21.21 29.48 40.68
C SER A 50 -21.46 28.04 41.17
N ALA A 51 -22.42 27.37 40.63
CA ALA A 51 -22.74 25.98 41.02
C ALA A 51 -21.53 25.06 40.73
N ALA A 52 -21.16 24.24 41.70
CA ALA A 52 -20.10 23.26 41.54
C ALA A 52 -20.40 22.26 40.39
N PRO A 53 -19.44 21.88 39.57
CA PRO A 53 -19.66 20.91 38.53
C PRO A 53 -20.05 19.56 39.14
N THR A 54 -21.01 18.89 38.55
CA THR A 54 -21.29 17.49 38.84
C THR A 54 -20.12 16.61 38.39
N ALA A 55 -19.96 15.46 39.06
CA ALA A 55 -18.89 14.52 38.74
C ALA A 55 -18.87 14.16 37.27
N PRO A 56 -17.67 13.80 36.73
CA PRO A 56 -17.55 13.35 35.33
C PRO A 56 -18.56 12.21 35.08
N GLY A 57 -19.25 12.31 33.95
CA GLY A 57 -20.11 11.22 33.47
C GLY A 57 -19.29 10.03 32.97
N THR A 58 -19.95 8.95 32.63
CA THR A 58 -19.32 7.79 32.00
C THR A 58 -18.58 8.22 30.71
N ALA A 59 -17.34 7.82 30.55
CA ALA A 59 -16.45 8.20 29.45
C ALA A 59 -15.77 9.58 29.54
N GLY A 60 -15.62 10.14 30.72
CA GLY A 60 -14.85 11.39 30.93
C GLY A 60 -15.57 12.69 30.58
N ALA A 61 -16.78 12.63 30.04
CA ALA A 61 -17.59 13.82 29.78
C ALA A 61 -18.20 14.35 31.07
N LEU A 62 -17.99 15.63 31.34
CA LEU A 62 -18.61 16.29 32.47
C LEU A 62 -20.04 16.65 32.13
N VAL A 63 -20.97 16.36 33.03
CA VAL A 63 -22.38 16.74 32.87
C VAL A 63 -22.49 18.26 33.05
N PRO A 64 -23.08 19.00 32.10
CA PRO A 64 -23.25 20.44 32.24
C PRO A 64 -24.11 20.73 33.49
N ASN A 65 -23.65 21.68 34.33
CA ASN A 65 -24.44 22.16 35.45
C ASN A 65 -25.53 23.11 34.95
N ALA A 66 -26.55 23.31 35.78
CA ALA A 66 -27.67 24.17 35.44
C ALA A 66 -27.29 25.66 35.26
N GLY A 67 -26.10 26.07 35.75
CA GLY A 67 -25.59 27.43 35.64
C GLY A 67 -24.85 27.78 34.34
N GLY A 68 -24.63 26.81 33.45
CA GLY A 68 -23.89 27.02 32.22
C GLY A 68 -22.40 27.27 32.44
N GLY A 69 -21.71 27.77 31.42
CA GLY A 69 -20.31 28.11 31.47
C GLY A 69 -19.32 26.94 31.43
N TYR A 70 -19.82 25.72 31.28
CA TYR A 70 -19.02 24.50 31.30
C TYR A 70 -18.38 24.22 29.94
N LYS A 71 -17.06 24.08 29.92
CA LYS A 71 -16.32 23.73 28.72
C LYS A 71 -16.34 22.21 28.50
N PRO A 72 -16.80 21.70 27.35
CA PRO A 72 -16.84 20.26 27.09
C PRO A 72 -15.44 19.69 26.95
N GLU A 73 -15.25 18.45 27.41
CA GLU A 73 -13.99 17.71 27.34
C GLU A 73 -13.95 16.82 26.09
N GLY A 74 -12.93 17.00 25.26
CA GLY A 74 -12.59 16.09 24.16
C GLY A 74 -11.61 15.01 24.62
N SER A 75 -11.56 13.90 23.88
CA SER A 75 -10.65 12.79 24.18
C SER A 75 -9.91 12.28 22.94
N TRP A 76 -8.69 11.83 23.17
CA TRP A 76 -7.83 11.18 22.16
C TRP A 76 -7.28 9.89 22.73
N ALA A 77 -7.21 8.85 21.89
CA ALA A 77 -6.52 7.63 22.21
C ALA A 77 -5.45 7.33 21.17
N PHE A 78 -4.30 6.85 21.63
CA PHE A 78 -3.14 6.54 20.79
C PHE A 78 -2.70 5.10 21.05
N GLU A 79 -2.16 4.46 20.02
CA GLU A 79 -1.58 3.13 20.05
C GLU A 79 -0.18 3.18 19.44
N ILE A 80 0.78 2.48 20.06
CA ILE A 80 2.10 2.26 19.47
C ILE A 80 2.00 1.04 18.57
N LYS A 81 2.37 1.20 17.30
CA LYS A 81 2.54 0.12 16.33
C LYS A 81 4.01 -0.13 16.10
N GLN A 82 4.33 -1.41 15.91
CA GLN A 82 5.67 -1.91 15.68
C GLN A 82 5.68 -2.72 14.39
N GLU A 83 6.57 -2.36 13.48
CA GLU A 83 6.78 -3.07 12.23
C GLU A 83 8.23 -3.57 12.20
N PRO A 84 8.46 -4.89 12.32
CA PRO A 84 9.79 -5.46 12.24
C PRO A 84 10.33 -5.38 10.81
N VAL A 85 11.63 -5.14 10.69
CA VAL A 85 12.33 -5.23 9.41
C VAL A 85 12.45 -6.69 9.02
N LYS A 86 12.03 -7.01 7.81
CA LYS A 86 12.04 -8.36 7.24
C LYS A 86 12.96 -8.41 6.04
N THR A 87 13.40 -9.61 5.68
CA THR A 87 14.30 -9.84 4.56
C THR A 87 13.53 -10.49 3.42
N ILE A 88 13.65 -9.94 2.23
CA ILE A 88 13.25 -10.57 0.97
C ILE A 88 14.54 -11.02 0.31
N ALA A 89 14.64 -12.29 -0.05
CA ALA A 89 15.85 -12.84 -0.66
C ALA A 89 15.53 -13.93 -1.66
N GLU A 90 16.34 -14.01 -2.70
CA GLU A 90 16.33 -15.05 -3.69
C GLU A 90 17.75 -15.40 -4.11
N TRP A 91 17.99 -16.66 -4.46
CA TRP A 91 19.28 -17.08 -4.98
C TRP A 91 19.12 -18.01 -6.19
N ALA A 92 20.06 -17.92 -7.12
CA ALA A 92 20.12 -18.77 -8.30
C ALA A 92 21.50 -19.41 -8.44
N PRO A 93 21.59 -20.72 -8.80
CA PRO A 93 22.85 -21.35 -9.15
C PRO A 93 23.21 -21.08 -10.58
N ALA A 94 24.49 -20.79 -10.85
CA ALA A 94 25.02 -20.65 -12.21
C ALA A 94 26.33 -21.46 -12.35
N THR A 95 26.65 -21.91 -13.56
CA THR A 95 27.93 -22.55 -13.82
C THR A 95 29.00 -21.50 -14.14
N LYS A 96 30.21 -21.66 -13.59
CA LYS A 96 31.36 -20.78 -13.89
C LYS A 96 31.65 -20.74 -15.40
N ARG A 97 31.42 -21.85 -16.10
CA ARG A 97 31.61 -21.95 -17.54
C ARG A 97 30.60 -21.07 -18.31
N ALA A 98 29.31 -21.14 -17.96
CA ALA A 98 28.29 -20.32 -18.60
C ALA A 98 28.53 -18.83 -18.40
N LEU A 99 28.93 -18.41 -17.21
CA LEU A 99 29.29 -17.01 -16.92
C LEU A 99 30.55 -16.56 -17.69
N ALA A 100 31.53 -17.44 -17.88
CA ALA A 100 32.73 -17.13 -18.64
C ALA A 100 32.49 -17.08 -20.15
N ASP A 101 31.62 -17.95 -20.66
CA ASP A 101 31.32 -18.07 -22.09
C ASP A 101 30.41 -16.95 -22.62
N VAL A 102 29.54 -16.42 -21.74
CA VAL A 102 28.53 -15.37 -22.05
C VAL A 102 28.72 -14.18 -21.12
N ALA A 103 29.51 -13.20 -21.54
CA ALA A 103 29.87 -12.05 -20.70
C ALA A 103 28.67 -11.22 -20.19
N ALA A 104 27.53 -11.26 -20.92
CA ALA A 104 26.31 -10.56 -20.52
C ALA A 104 25.44 -11.34 -19.51
N LEU A 105 25.70 -12.64 -19.29
CA LEU A 105 24.83 -13.51 -18.50
C LEU A 105 24.85 -13.15 -17.01
N GLU A 106 25.98 -12.76 -16.47
CA GLU A 106 26.09 -12.34 -15.07
C GLU A 106 25.26 -11.08 -14.82
N GLY A 107 25.39 -10.08 -15.69
CA GLY A 107 24.59 -8.85 -15.61
C GLY A 107 23.10 -9.14 -15.72
N LEU A 108 22.72 -10.01 -16.65
CA LEU A 108 21.35 -10.43 -16.84
C LEU A 108 20.77 -11.10 -15.58
N ILE A 109 21.48 -12.09 -15.01
CA ILE A 109 21.03 -12.78 -13.80
C ILE A 109 20.89 -11.79 -12.63
N ASN A 110 21.82 -10.85 -12.50
CA ASN A 110 21.78 -9.82 -11.46
C ASN A 110 20.56 -8.91 -11.62
N ASP A 111 20.22 -8.51 -12.84
CA ASP A 111 19.07 -7.66 -13.13
C ASP A 111 17.76 -8.43 -12.92
N GLU A 112 17.72 -9.71 -13.33
CA GLU A 112 16.58 -10.58 -13.13
C GLU A 112 16.28 -10.80 -11.64
N LEU A 113 17.28 -11.15 -10.82
CA LEU A 113 17.12 -11.35 -9.38
C LEU A 113 16.66 -10.07 -8.66
N ARG A 114 17.15 -8.90 -9.07
CA ARG A 114 16.68 -7.62 -8.51
C ARG A 114 15.21 -7.35 -8.85
N ALA A 115 14.82 -7.69 -10.07
CA ALA A 115 13.43 -7.51 -10.50
C ALA A 115 12.48 -8.49 -9.78
N ASP A 116 12.90 -9.74 -9.51
CA ASP A 116 12.13 -10.73 -8.76
C ASP A 116 11.90 -10.27 -7.30
N ILE A 117 12.93 -9.70 -6.67
CA ILE A 117 12.79 -9.10 -5.32
C ILE A 117 11.81 -7.94 -5.35
N ALA A 118 11.92 -7.03 -6.31
CA ALA A 118 11.03 -5.87 -6.42
C ALA A 118 9.57 -6.28 -6.73
N GLU A 119 9.35 -7.35 -7.51
CA GLU A 119 8.02 -7.93 -7.73
C GLU A 119 7.43 -8.50 -6.44
N THR A 120 8.25 -9.23 -5.68
CA THR A 120 7.84 -9.78 -4.38
C THR A 120 7.56 -8.66 -3.37
N GLU A 121 8.35 -7.59 -3.36
CA GLU A 121 8.12 -6.40 -2.53
C GLU A 121 6.74 -5.79 -2.84
N GLU A 122 6.42 -5.58 -4.12
CA GLU A 122 5.12 -5.01 -4.52
C GLU A 122 3.95 -5.89 -4.11
N ASP A 123 4.05 -7.21 -4.30
CA ASP A 123 3.01 -8.15 -3.88
C ASP A 123 2.84 -8.15 -2.36
N GLN A 124 3.93 -8.14 -1.60
CA GLN A 124 3.88 -8.07 -0.14
C GLN A 124 3.29 -6.75 0.37
N MET A 125 3.59 -5.61 -0.27
CA MET A 125 2.99 -4.31 0.08
C MET A 125 1.48 -4.29 -0.11
N LEU A 126 0.95 -4.95 -1.14
CA LEU A 126 -0.48 -5.01 -1.42
C LEU A 126 -1.18 -6.13 -0.66
N ASN A 127 -0.68 -7.37 -0.75
CA ASN A 127 -1.37 -8.60 -0.38
C ASN A 127 -0.74 -9.37 0.77
N GLY A 128 0.39 -8.93 1.32
CA GLY A 128 1.03 -9.60 2.45
C GLY A 128 0.06 -9.91 3.58
N ASN A 129 0.06 -11.13 4.10
CA ASN A 129 -0.92 -11.60 5.07
C ASN A 129 -0.55 -11.32 6.54
N GLY A 130 0.61 -10.72 6.80
CA GLY A 130 1.09 -10.40 8.14
C GLY A 130 1.50 -11.60 8.99
N SER A 131 1.54 -12.81 8.42
CA SER A 131 1.89 -14.03 9.16
C SER A 131 3.35 -14.39 8.95
N GLY A 132 4.06 -14.71 10.05
CA GLY A 132 5.49 -15.05 10.02
C GLY A 132 6.32 -13.89 9.44
N GLU A 133 7.08 -14.17 8.38
CA GLU A 133 7.95 -13.19 7.73
C GLU A 133 7.23 -12.34 6.64
N ASN A 134 5.92 -12.53 6.42
CA ASN A 134 5.18 -11.72 5.47
C ASN A 134 4.83 -10.35 6.06
N PHE A 135 4.86 -9.29 5.24
CA PHE A 135 4.34 -7.99 5.63
C PHE A 135 2.83 -8.03 5.85
N THR A 136 2.30 -7.05 6.57
CA THR A 136 0.87 -6.77 6.55
C THR A 136 0.59 -5.83 5.40
N GLY A 137 0.17 -6.39 4.27
CA GLY A 137 -0.17 -5.62 3.07
C GLY A 137 -1.39 -4.72 3.27
N ILE A 138 -1.55 -3.73 2.39
CA ILE A 138 -2.65 -2.76 2.50
C ILE A 138 -4.00 -3.48 2.51
N ASN A 139 -4.22 -4.44 1.61
CA ASN A 139 -5.48 -5.18 1.50
C ASN A 139 -5.83 -6.00 2.76
N ASN A 140 -4.82 -6.40 3.54
CA ASN A 140 -4.98 -7.20 4.77
C ASN A 140 -4.81 -6.38 6.06
N THR A 141 -4.61 -5.07 5.95
CA THR A 141 -4.46 -4.20 7.12
C THR A 141 -5.81 -3.99 7.81
N SER A 142 -5.88 -4.30 9.09
CA SER A 142 -7.09 -4.07 9.89
C SER A 142 -7.44 -2.59 9.97
N GLY A 143 -8.73 -2.26 9.74
CA GLY A 143 -9.24 -0.90 9.81
C GLY A 143 -9.25 -0.14 8.47
N ILE A 144 -8.89 -0.77 7.36
CA ILE A 144 -9.18 -0.22 6.03
C ILE A 144 -10.69 -0.19 5.80
N GLN A 145 -11.14 0.72 4.97
CA GLN A 145 -12.55 0.82 4.59
C GLN A 145 -12.83 -0.16 3.45
N THR A 146 -14.04 -0.71 3.41
CA THR A 146 -14.50 -1.55 2.30
C THR A 146 -15.71 -0.91 1.64
N GLN A 147 -15.79 -0.90 0.33
CA GLN A 147 -16.95 -0.48 -0.43
C GLN A 147 -17.42 -1.65 -1.29
N ALA A 148 -18.55 -2.25 -0.90
CA ALA A 148 -19.17 -3.30 -1.70
C ALA A 148 -19.70 -2.74 -3.02
N TRP A 149 -19.83 -3.64 -4.00
CA TRP A 149 -20.46 -3.31 -5.27
C TRP A 149 -21.82 -2.61 -5.05
N ALA A 150 -22.04 -1.57 -5.81
CA ALA A 150 -23.32 -0.88 -5.87
C ALA A 150 -23.93 -1.11 -7.26
N THR A 151 -24.82 -0.28 -7.71
CA THR A 151 -25.57 -0.46 -8.95
C THR A 151 -24.71 -0.64 -10.20
N ASP A 152 -23.60 0.06 -10.27
CA ASP A 152 -22.67 0.08 -11.41
C ASP A 152 -21.26 0.50 -10.98
N PHE A 153 -20.29 0.36 -11.89
CA PHE A 153 -18.89 0.70 -11.65
C PHE A 153 -18.67 2.15 -11.20
N PHE A 154 -19.31 3.10 -11.90
CA PHE A 154 -19.12 4.52 -11.58
C PHE A 154 -19.76 4.93 -10.27
N THR A 155 -20.94 4.39 -9.96
CA THR A 155 -21.60 4.62 -8.67
C THR A 155 -20.77 4.03 -7.52
N THR A 156 -20.23 2.82 -7.68
CA THR A 156 -19.41 2.14 -6.69
C THR A 156 -18.14 2.93 -6.39
N THR A 157 -17.39 3.30 -7.43
CA THR A 157 -16.15 4.06 -7.29
C THR A 157 -16.38 5.47 -6.74
N ARG A 158 -17.50 6.12 -7.11
CA ARG A 158 -17.87 7.42 -6.53
C ARG A 158 -18.21 7.35 -5.05
N LYS A 159 -18.93 6.30 -4.62
CA LYS A 159 -19.22 6.04 -3.21
C LYS A 159 -17.94 5.79 -2.40
N ALA A 160 -16.96 5.08 -2.96
CA ALA A 160 -15.66 4.86 -2.33
C ALA A 160 -14.94 6.19 -2.03
N ILE A 161 -14.93 7.15 -2.96
CA ILE A 161 -14.35 8.48 -2.73
C ILE A 161 -15.09 9.21 -1.60
N THR A 162 -16.42 9.13 -1.58
CA THR A 162 -17.21 9.74 -0.51
C THR A 162 -16.86 9.12 0.84
N LYS A 163 -16.71 7.80 0.89
CA LYS A 163 -16.32 7.07 2.10
C LYS A 163 -14.92 7.45 2.58
N ALA A 164 -13.93 7.54 1.67
CA ALA A 164 -12.60 8.02 2.00
C ALA A 164 -12.63 9.42 2.62
N ARG A 165 -13.50 10.31 2.13
CA ARG A 165 -13.62 11.69 2.63
C ARG A 165 -14.40 11.80 3.94
N THR A 166 -15.47 11.03 4.11
CA THR A 166 -16.35 11.14 5.28
C THR A 166 -15.86 10.32 6.46
N VAL A 167 -15.42 9.08 6.24
CA VAL A 167 -14.93 8.17 7.26
C VAL A 167 -13.42 8.30 7.42
N GLY A 168 -12.67 8.16 6.33
CA GLY A 168 -11.21 8.30 6.32
C GLY A 168 -10.74 9.72 6.60
N ARG A 169 -11.57 10.73 6.29
CA ARG A 169 -11.24 12.17 6.39
C ARG A 169 -9.95 12.52 5.65
N VAL A 170 -9.73 11.88 4.51
CA VAL A 170 -8.59 12.09 3.64
C VAL A 170 -9.04 12.45 2.23
N ASN A 171 -8.13 13.06 1.48
CA ASN A 171 -8.30 13.27 0.06
C ASN A 171 -7.49 12.21 -0.67
N PRO A 172 -8.12 11.17 -1.25
CA PRO A 172 -7.38 10.09 -1.90
C PRO A 172 -6.54 10.61 -3.05
N THR A 173 -5.35 10.06 -3.22
CA THR A 173 -4.35 10.53 -4.20
C THR A 173 -4.38 9.73 -5.49
N ALA A 174 -4.60 8.41 -5.44
CA ALA A 174 -4.61 7.54 -6.61
C ALA A 174 -5.52 6.32 -6.41
N TRP A 175 -5.91 5.73 -7.54
CA TRP A 175 -6.49 4.40 -7.65
C TRP A 175 -5.40 3.40 -8.02
N VAL A 176 -5.47 2.19 -7.46
CA VAL A 176 -4.71 1.04 -7.95
C VAL A 176 -5.72 -0.01 -8.39
N LEU A 177 -5.59 -0.44 -9.63
CA LEU A 177 -6.47 -1.42 -10.28
C LEU A 177 -5.63 -2.52 -10.92
N ASN A 178 -6.21 -3.71 -11.03
CA ASN A 178 -5.65 -4.73 -11.90
C ASN A 178 -5.80 -4.30 -13.37
N PRO A 179 -4.87 -4.65 -14.27
CA PRO A 179 -4.99 -4.35 -15.71
C PRO A 179 -6.31 -4.82 -16.34
N ALA A 180 -6.85 -5.95 -15.89
CA ALA A 180 -8.15 -6.44 -16.38
C ALA A 180 -9.32 -5.53 -15.97
N ASP A 181 -9.29 -4.95 -14.76
CA ASP A 181 -10.30 -4.00 -14.30
C ASP A 181 -10.15 -2.65 -14.99
N ALA A 182 -8.91 -2.26 -15.30
CA ALA A 182 -8.61 -1.07 -16.08
C ALA A 182 -9.10 -1.21 -17.53
N GLU A 183 -8.95 -2.39 -18.15
CA GLU A 183 -9.55 -2.71 -19.45
C GLU A 183 -11.07 -2.64 -19.39
N ALA A 184 -11.69 -3.25 -18.37
CA ALA A 184 -13.14 -3.20 -18.18
C ALA A 184 -13.65 -1.75 -18.07
N LEU A 185 -12.91 -0.87 -17.38
CA LEU A 185 -13.21 0.55 -17.27
C LEU A 185 -13.16 1.26 -18.63
N ASP A 186 -12.12 1.00 -19.43
CA ASP A 186 -11.96 1.61 -20.77
C ASP A 186 -13.04 1.16 -21.75
N LEU A 187 -13.49 -0.07 -21.63
CA LEU A 187 -14.51 -0.66 -22.49
C LEU A 187 -15.94 -0.30 -22.09
N LEU A 188 -16.14 0.41 -20.98
CA LEU A 188 -17.48 0.87 -20.57
C LEU A 188 -18.10 1.79 -21.61
N LYS A 189 -19.36 1.46 -22.00
CA LYS A 189 -20.15 2.18 -22.98
C LYS A 189 -21.45 2.68 -22.37
N ASP A 190 -21.95 3.77 -22.94
CA ASP A 190 -23.31 4.26 -22.66
C ASP A 190 -24.38 3.44 -23.41
N GLY A 191 -25.66 3.78 -23.18
CA GLY A 191 -26.79 3.14 -23.85
C GLY A 191 -26.83 3.30 -25.38
N GLU A 192 -25.97 4.17 -25.93
CA GLU A 192 -25.83 4.44 -27.38
C GLU A 192 -24.53 3.84 -27.95
N ASN A 193 -23.86 2.94 -27.21
CA ASN A 193 -22.59 2.28 -27.57
C ASN A 193 -21.39 3.23 -27.72
N ARG A 194 -21.39 4.40 -27.07
CA ARG A 194 -20.24 5.30 -27.03
C ARG A 194 -19.40 5.02 -25.80
N TYR A 195 -18.08 5.02 -25.94
CA TYR A 195 -17.17 4.84 -24.83
C TYR A 195 -17.18 6.05 -23.89
N TYR A 196 -17.24 5.83 -22.59
CA TYR A 196 -17.15 6.91 -21.59
C TYR A 196 -15.81 7.63 -21.60
N TYR A 197 -14.72 6.93 -21.88
CA TYR A 197 -13.34 7.45 -21.91
C TYR A 197 -12.85 7.87 -23.30
N GLY A 198 -13.74 8.22 -24.21
CA GLY A 198 -13.38 8.70 -25.55
C GLY A 198 -12.90 7.60 -26.50
N GLY A 199 -12.87 6.34 -26.06
CA GLY A 199 -12.50 5.18 -26.87
C GLY A 199 -11.02 5.15 -27.26
N PRO A 200 -10.65 4.43 -28.35
CA PRO A 200 -9.27 4.17 -28.74
C PRO A 200 -8.43 5.42 -29.09
N GLN A 201 -9.05 6.56 -29.22
CA GLN A 201 -8.39 7.83 -29.54
C GLN A 201 -8.18 8.74 -28.33
N ALA A 202 -8.57 8.30 -27.12
CA ALA A 202 -8.36 9.08 -25.91
C ALA A 202 -6.86 9.23 -25.65
N LEU A 203 -6.41 10.48 -25.53
CA LEU A 203 -5.03 10.83 -25.25
C LEU A 203 -4.89 11.25 -23.78
N GLY A 204 -3.87 10.73 -23.11
CA GLY A 204 -3.51 11.13 -21.75
C GLY A 204 -3.60 10.02 -20.72
N PRO A 205 -3.07 10.26 -19.50
CA PRO A 205 -3.11 9.28 -18.43
C PRO A 205 -4.55 9.02 -18.00
N ARG A 206 -4.86 7.76 -17.72
CA ARG A 206 -6.19 7.35 -17.23
C ARG A 206 -6.48 7.97 -15.87
N THR A 207 -7.64 8.58 -15.74
CA THR A 207 -8.11 9.16 -14.48
C THR A 207 -9.53 8.72 -14.17
N LEU A 208 -9.80 8.36 -12.92
CA LEU A 208 -11.13 8.02 -12.45
C LEU A 208 -11.57 9.04 -11.38
N TRP A 209 -12.62 9.78 -11.66
CA TRP A 209 -13.08 10.90 -10.83
C TRP A 209 -11.99 11.94 -10.52
N GLY A 210 -11.12 12.23 -11.52
CA GLY A 210 -10.02 13.18 -11.37
C GLY A 210 -8.86 12.69 -10.49
N ARG A 211 -8.77 11.38 -10.27
CA ARG A 211 -7.64 10.72 -9.61
C ARG A 211 -6.93 9.83 -10.62
N PRO A 212 -5.59 9.83 -10.64
CA PRO A 212 -4.84 8.94 -11.52
C PRO A 212 -5.16 7.48 -11.20
N VAL A 213 -5.24 6.68 -12.23
CA VAL A 213 -5.36 5.22 -12.15
C VAL A 213 -3.99 4.65 -12.43
N VAL A 214 -3.49 3.87 -11.49
CA VAL A 214 -2.23 3.13 -11.58
C VAL A 214 -2.59 1.66 -11.72
N GLU A 215 -2.00 1.01 -12.70
CA GLU A 215 -2.20 -0.41 -12.94
C GLU A 215 -1.13 -1.20 -12.21
N SER A 216 -1.52 -2.28 -11.54
CA SER A 216 -0.62 -3.25 -10.93
C SER A 216 -1.21 -4.65 -11.07
N GLU A 217 -0.43 -5.56 -11.64
CA GLU A 217 -0.80 -6.96 -11.75
C GLU A 217 -0.86 -7.66 -10.39
N SER A 218 -0.19 -7.11 -9.38
CA SER A 218 -0.25 -7.62 -8.01
C SER A 218 -1.57 -7.29 -7.31
N GLN A 219 -2.37 -6.35 -7.82
CA GLN A 219 -3.72 -6.12 -7.32
C GLN A 219 -4.67 -7.21 -7.80
N THR A 220 -5.51 -7.74 -6.89
CA THR A 220 -6.48 -8.79 -7.23
C THR A 220 -7.54 -8.24 -8.18
N ALA A 221 -7.77 -8.93 -9.30
CA ALA A 221 -8.81 -8.58 -10.26
C ALA A 221 -10.21 -8.59 -9.60
N GLY A 222 -11.07 -7.68 -10.00
CA GLY A 222 -12.37 -7.44 -9.41
C GLY A 222 -12.33 -6.60 -8.12
N THR A 223 -11.14 -6.18 -7.67
CA THR A 223 -10.97 -5.41 -6.46
C THR A 223 -10.08 -4.20 -6.71
N GLY A 224 -10.62 -3.01 -6.56
CA GLY A 224 -9.85 -1.76 -6.64
C GLY A 224 -9.40 -1.26 -5.27
N LEU A 225 -8.28 -0.55 -5.22
CA LEU A 225 -7.79 0.08 -4.02
C LEU A 225 -7.69 1.60 -4.23
N LEU A 226 -8.39 2.35 -3.41
CA LEU A 226 -8.37 3.82 -3.39
C LEU A 226 -7.77 4.29 -2.08
N GLY A 227 -6.86 5.25 -2.10
CA GLY A 227 -6.34 5.78 -0.84
C GLY A 227 -5.47 7.01 -0.96
N ASP A 228 -5.11 7.53 0.21
CA ASP A 228 -4.01 8.47 0.38
C ASP A 228 -2.72 7.69 0.59
N TRP A 229 -1.99 7.47 -0.49
CA TRP A 229 -0.79 6.65 -0.53
C TRP A 229 0.36 7.18 0.32
N SER A 230 0.33 8.46 0.71
CA SER A 230 1.30 9.00 1.66
C SER A 230 1.20 8.39 3.06
N LYS A 231 0.12 7.67 3.37
CA LYS A 231 -0.13 6.98 4.65
C LYS A 231 0.35 5.53 4.67
N ALA A 232 0.75 4.99 3.53
CA ALA A 232 1.52 3.76 3.43
C ALA A 232 3.01 4.14 3.41
N VAL A 233 3.81 3.55 4.26
CA VAL A 233 5.22 3.90 4.44
C VAL A 233 6.07 2.64 4.30
N LEU A 234 7.07 2.73 3.45
CA LEU A 234 8.13 1.76 3.28
C LEU A 234 9.39 2.28 3.97
N TRP A 235 10.00 1.49 4.82
CA TRP A 235 11.26 1.83 5.47
C TRP A 235 12.37 0.92 4.95
N ASP A 236 13.21 1.47 4.08
CA ASP A 236 14.39 0.78 3.57
C ASP A 236 15.47 0.75 4.66
N ARG A 237 15.91 -0.44 5.04
CA ARG A 237 17.09 -0.63 5.89
C ARG A 237 18.33 -0.92 5.07
N GLU A 238 18.24 -1.89 4.16
CA GLU A 238 19.28 -2.29 3.23
C GLU A 238 18.67 -2.41 1.84
N GLN A 239 19.23 -1.69 0.89
CA GLN A 239 18.81 -1.77 -0.52
C GLN A 239 19.23 -3.12 -1.10
N THR A 240 18.58 -3.54 -2.17
CA THR A 240 18.86 -4.80 -2.86
C THR A 240 20.33 -4.92 -3.19
N THR A 241 21.00 -5.89 -2.59
CA THR A 241 22.39 -6.26 -2.83
C THR A 241 22.47 -7.60 -3.50
N VAL A 242 23.40 -7.74 -4.45
CA VAL A 242 23.65 -9.02 -5.12
C VAL A 242 25.06 -9.47 -4.77
N THR A 243 25.18 -10.68 -4.24
CA THR A 243 26.45 -11.29 -3.85
C THR A 243 26.64 -12.63 -4.55
N MET A 244 27.89 -12.96 -4.89
CA MET A 244 28.22 -14.20 -5.55
C MET A 244 29.25 -14.99 -4.73
N THR A 245 29.03 -16.31 -4.58
CA THR A 245 29.94 -17.19 -3.86
C THR A 245 29.98 -18.57 -4.49
N ASP A 246 31.13 -19.26 -4.38
CA ASP A 246 31.30 -20.66 -4.74
C ASP A 246 31.46 -21.59 -3.53
N SER A 247 31.40 -21.04 -2.33
CA SER A 247 31.58 -21.80 -1.09
C SER A 247 30.31 -22.55 -0.60
N HIS A 248 29.22 -22.52 -1.38
CA HIS A 248 27.98 -23.20 -1.02
C HIS A 248 28.09 -24.72 -1.30
N ALA A 249 27.87 -25.54 -0.29
CA ALA A 249 27.88 -27.01 -0.39
C ALA A 249 29.09 -27.57 -1.20
N ASP A 250 28.81 -28.25 -2.32
CA ASP A 250 29.83 -28.85 -3.21
C ASP A 250 30.07 -27.99 -4.49
N PHE A 251 29.65 -26.74 -4.51
CA PHE A 251 29.74 -25.85 -5.68
C PHE A 251 31.17 -25.62 -6.15
N PHE A 252 32.12 -25.53 -5.21
CA PHE A 252 33.53 -25.37 -5.54
C PHE A 252 34.06 -26.50 -6.42
N VAL A 253 33.75 -27.77 -6.07
CA VAL A 253 34.23 -28.96 -6.81
C VAL A 253 33.43 -29.20 -8.11
N ARG A 254 32.24 -28.61 -8.23
CA ARG A 254 31.36 -28.74 -9.41
C ARG A 254 31.42 -27.55 -10.37
N ASN A 255 32.30 -26.57 -10.11
CA ASN A 255 32.39 -25.33 -10.90
C ASN A 255 31.04 -24.57 -10.97
N LEU A 256 30.30 -24.55 -9.87
CA LEU A 256 29.08 -23.78 -9.69
C LEU A 256 29.35 -22.54 -8.84
N VAL A 257 28.51 -21.53 -8.99
CA VAL A 257 28.42 -20.35 -8.12
C VAL A 257 26.98 -20.16 -7.71
N ALA A 258 26.75 -19.69 -6.49
CA ALA A 258 25.48 -19.18 -6.02
C ALA A 258 25.48 -17.65 -6.14
N ILE A 259 24.46 -17.10 -6.76
CA ILE A 259 24.22 -15.67 -6.86
C ILE A 259 23.02 -15.41 -5.97
N LEU A 260 23.19 -14.61 -4.92
CA LEU A 260 22.18 -14.28 -3.93
C LEU A 260 21.84 -12.81 -4.05
N ALA A 261 20.56 -12.49 -4.21
CA ALA A 261 20.04 -11.15 -4.05
C ALA A 261 19.25 -11.09 -2.75
N GLU A 262 19.42 -10.04 -1.99
CA GLU A 262 18.68 -9.80 -0.74
C GLU A 262 18.45 -8.33 -0.49
N GLU A 263 17.38 -8.04 0.20
CA GLU A 263 16.95 -6.70 0.60
C GLU A 263 16.29 -6.78 1.98
N ARG A 264 16.43 -5.71 2.77
CA ARG A 264 15.83 -5.63 4.12
C ARG A 264 15.02 -4.36 4.24
N LEU A 265 13.73 -4.52 4.54
CA LEU A 265 12.80 -3.42 4.65
C LEU A 265 11.66 -3.72 5.62
N ALA A 266 10.94 -2.68 6.02
CA ALA A 266 9.71 -2.78 6.79
C ALA A 266 8.61 -2.01 6.06
N PHE A 267 7.38 -2.49 6.15
CA PHE A 267 6.22 -1.83 5.55
C PHE A 267 5.11 -1.68 6.59
N GLY A 268 4.42 -0.54 6.56
CA GLY A 268 3.30 -0.31 7.45
C GLY A 268 2.35 0.78 6.98
N VAL A 269 1.08 0.63 7.36
CA VAL A 269 0.02 1.60 7.05
C VAL A 269 -0.26 2.43 8.31
N THR A 270 0.21 3.69 8.30
CA THR A 270 0.08 4.58 9.46
C THR A 270 -1.37 4.97 9.75
N ARG A 271 -2.22 5.04 8.73
CA ARG A 271 -3.63 5.37 8.85
C ARG A 271 -4.51 4.46 7.97
N PRO A 272 -4.94 3.31 8.46
CA PRO A 272 -5.75 2.35 7.67
C PRO A 272 -7.03 2.95 7.09
N ALA A 273 -7.74 3.78 7.85
CA ALA A 273 -8.95 4.44 7.38
C ALA A 273 -8.75 5.36 6.15
N ALA A 274 -7.50 5.65 5.77
CA ALA A 274 -7.17 6.41 4.57
C ALA A 274 -7.30 5.59 3.28
N PHE A 275 -7.47 4.28 3.39
CA PHE A 275 -7.62 3.36 2.27
C PHE A 275 -9.02 2.77 2.22
N VAL A 276 -9.50 2.57 1.01
CA VAL A 276 -10.81 1.95 0.71
C VAL A 276 -10.59 0.85 -0.31
N GLN A 277 -10.86 -0.37 0.07
CA GLN A 277 -10.95 -1.50 -0.83
C GLN A 277 -12.35 -1.51 -1.47
N VAL A 278 -12.44 -1.67 -2.76
CA VAL A 278 -13.66 -1.50 -3.55
C VAL A 278 -13.93 -2.74 -4.38
N ASP A 279 -15.11 -3.33 -4.22
CA ASP A 279 -15.55 -4.40 -5.11
C ASP A 279 -15.96 -3.78 -6.45
N LEU A 280 -15.36 -4.26 -7.53
CA LEU A 280 -15.59 -3.78 -8.89
C LEU A 280 -16.50 -4.70 -9.72
N THR A 281 -16.89 -5.83 -9.16
CA THR A 281 -17.78 -6.83 -9.77
C THR A 281 -19.01 -7.05 -8.91
N ALA A 282 -20.14 -7.43 -9.58
CA ALA A 282 -21.42 -7.69 -8.93
C ALA A 282 -21.45 -9.01 -8.16
#